data_e7825739283471724721fc8525d1f84f
#
_entry.id   e7825739283471724721fc8525d1f84f
#
_cell.length_a   1.000
_cell.length_b   1.000
_cell.length_c   1.000
_cell.angle_alpha   90.00
_cell.angle_beta   90.00
_cell.angle_gamma   90.00
#
_symmetry.space_group_name_H-M   'P 1'
#
loop_
_entity.id
_entity.type
_entity.pdbx_description
1 polymer ?
#
loop_
_entity_poly.entity_id
_entity_poly.type
_entity_poly.pdbx_seq_one_letter_code
_entity_poly.pdbx_strand_id
1 'polypeptide(L)'
;MISIGFSNSTGGLKMITRKHLAIFKTVAKTKSMSKAAKLLYISQPTISQKIQEIEDEYQVKLFERYSKTLFISEEGQTLLVKANQILNLYDEIEHILSLIHI
;
A
#
# COMPACT_ATOMS: atom_id res chain seq x y z
N MET A 1 19.52 -15.26 3.94
CA MET A 1 18.98 -15.38 3.90
C MET A 1 18.18 -15.03 4.21
N ILE A 2 17.57 -14.90 4.18
CA ILE A 2 16.87 -14.63 4.35
C ILE A 2 15.99 -14.78 4.88
N SER A 3 15.60 -14.82 5.23
CA SER A 3 14.81 -15.09 5.68
C SER A 3 13.89 -15.00 5.84
N ILE A 4 13.54 -14.92 5.74
CA ILE A 4 12.72 -14.85 5.78
C ILE A 4 11.95 -14.74 6.56
N GLY A 5 11.94 -14.63 7.02
CA GLY A 5 11.27 -14.57 7.82
C GLY A 5 10.23 -14.16 8.11
N PHE A 6 9.62 -14.10 7.84
CA PHE A 6 8.66 -13.64 8.10
C PHE A 6 7.90 -14.12 8.81
N SER A 7 7.65 -14.05 9.36
CA SER A 7 7.06 -14.24 10.07
C SER A 7 6.21 -14.43 10.56
N ASN A 8 5.74 -14.41 10.75
CA ASN A 8 4.87 -14.67 11.27
C ASN A 8 4.21 -14.17 12.06
N SER A 9 3.84 -13.75 11.96
CA SER A 9 3.36 -13.07 12.75
C SER A 9 2.25 -13.40 13.25
N THR A 10 1.69 -13.05 13.63
CA THR A 10 0.79 -13.12 14.47
C THR A 10 -0.46 -12.87 13.88
N GLY A 11 -0.87 -13.37 13.04
CA GLY A 11 -2.15 -13.19 12.60
C GLY A 11 -2.36 -12.00 11.78
N GLY A 12 -1.35 -11.35 11.56
CA GLY A 12 -1.47 -10.19 10.75
C GLY A 12 -1.24 -10.51 9.31
N LEU A 13 -0.71 -9.54 8.63
CA LEU A 13 -0.41 -9.62 7.23
C LEU A 13 0.72 -10.60 6.99
N LYS A 14 0.54 -11.54 6.09
CA LYS A 14 1.61 -12.47 5.73
C LYS A 14 2.43 -11.96 4.58
N MET A 15 1.85 -11.15 3.71
CA MET A 15 2.59 -10.51 2.66
C MET A 15 1.80 -9.31 2.17
N ILE A 16 2.51 -8.34 1.69
CA ILE A 16 1.88 -7.15 1.12
C ILE A 16 1.33 -7.54 -0.24
N THR A 17 0.07 -7.23 -0.46
CA THR A 17 -0.58 -7.54 -1.72
C THR A 17 -0.61 -6.32 -2.62
N ARG A 18 -0.98 -6.55 -3.88
CA ARG A 18 -1.20 -5.46 -4.82
C ARG A 18 -2.21 -4.46 -4.28
N LYS A 19 -3.26 -4.96 -3.63
CA LYS A 19 -4.30 -4.09 -3.06
C LYS A 19 -3.72 -3.19 -1.98
N HIS A 20 -2.87 -3.73 -1.11
CA HIS A 20 -2.20 -2.92 -0.10
C HIS A 20 -1.42 -1.78 -0.74
N LEU A 21 -0.67 -2.09 -1.80
CA LEU A 21 0.17 -1.09 -2.45
C LEU A 21 -0.66 -0.04 -3.17
N ALA A 22 -1.76 -0.44 -3.80
CA ALA A 22 -2.65 0.50 -4.47
C ALA A 22 -3.29 1.46 -3.47
N ILE A 23 -3.72 0.93 -2.33
CA ILE A 23 -4.30 1.74 -1.27
C ILE A 23 -3.25 2.72 -0.73
N PHE A 24 -2.07 2.20 -0.42
CA PHE A 24 -1.00 3.04 0.10
C PHE A 24 -0.65 4.16 -0.86
N LYS A 25 -0.49 3.84 -2.13
CA LYS A 25 -0.17 4.84 -3.15
C LYS A 25 -1.24 5.93 -3.23
N THR A 26 -2.51 5.53 -3.18
CA THR A 26 -3.61 6.47 -3.27
C THR A 26 -3.67 7.38 -2.05
N VAL A 27 -3.43 6.83 -0.86
CA VAL A 27 -3.37 7.66 0.35
C VAL A 27 -2.21 8.64 0.26
N ALA A 28 -1.05 8.18 -0.20
CA ALA A 28 0.11 9.05 -0.35
C ALA A 28 -0.18 10.20 -1.32
N LYS A 29 -0.87 9.91 -2.39
CA LYS A 29 -1.19 10.89 -3.42
C LYS A 29 -2.21 11.91 -2.93
N THR A 30 -3.26 11.43 -2.27
CA THR A 30 -4.35 12.31 -1.84
C THR A 30 -4.07 12.98 -0.51
N LYS A 31 -3.14 12.42 0.27
CA LYS A 31 -2.85 12.86 1.65
C LYS A 31 -4.09 12.81 2.52
N SER A 32 -4.99 11.89 2.21
CA SER A 32 -6.26 11.79 2.92
C SER A 32 -6.82 10.38 2.78
N MET A 33 -7.08 9.73 3.89
CA MET A 33 -7.70 8.41 3.88
C MET A 33 -9.12 8.47 3.37
N SER A 34 -9.80 9.55 3.68
CA SER A 34 -11.17 9.76 3.24
C SER A 34 -11.25 9.91 1.72
N LYS A 35 -10.35 10.72 1.14
CA LYS A 35 -10.33 10.90 -0.30
C LYS A 35 -9.91 9.63 -1.02
N ALA A 36 -8.95 8.91 -0.46
CA ALA A 36 -8.51 7.65 -1.03
C ALA A 36 -9.67 6.65 -1.08
N ALA A 37 -10.46 6.60 0.00
CA ALA A 37 -11.62 5.71 0.07
C ALA A 37 -12.60 6.02 -1.06
N LYS A 38 -12.85 7.30 -1.30
CA LYS A 38 -13.77 7.71 -2.36
C LYS A 38 -13.23 7.33 -3.73
N LEU A 39 -11.95 7.56 -3.97
CA LEU A 39 -11.35 7.25 -5.26
C LEU A 39 -11.35 5.76 -5.55
N LEU A 40 -11.16 4.95 -4.53
CA LEU A 40 -11.04 3.51 -4.70
C LEU A 40 -12.37 2.77 -4.50
N TYR A 41 -13.42 3.50 -4.15
CA TYR A 41 -14.75 2.93 -3.92
C TYR A 41 -14.74 1.87 -2.84
N ILE A 42 -13.99 2.13 -1.77
CA ILE A 42 -13.99 1.26 -0.60
C ILE A 42 -14.14 2.12 0.64
N SER A 43 -14.47 1.48 1.76
CA SER A 43 -14.73 2.22 2.97
C SER A 43 -13.44 2.77 3.57
N GLN A 44 -13.56 3.88 4.28
CA GLN A 44 -12.40 4.46 4.94
C GLN A 44 -11.80 3.52 6.00
N PRO A 45 -12.61 2.81 6.80
CA PRO A 45 -12.02 1.82 7.72
C PRO A 45 -11.19 0.76 7.02
N THR A 46 -11.57 0.36 5.80
CA THR A 46 -10.77 -0.60 5.04
C THR A 46 -9.43 0.02 4.64
N ILE A 47 -9.45 1.28 4.18
CA ILE A 47 -8.22 1.99 3.86
C ILE A 47 -7.29 2.01 5.08
N SER A 48 -7.82 2.45 6.21
CA SER A 48 -7.07 2.57 7.45
C SER A 48 -6.52 1.22 7.88
N GLN A 49 -7.34 0.17 7.78
CA GLN A 49 -6.93 -1.16 8.17
C GLN A 49 -5.78 -1.68 7.32
N LYS A 50 -5.84 -1.47 6.01
CA LYS A 50 -4.78 -1.97 5.12
C LYS A 50 -3.46 -1.27 5.38
N ILE A 51 -3.50 0.03 5.63
CA ILE A 51 -2.28 0.76 5.99
C ILE A 51 -1.74 0.23 7.33
N GLN A 52 -2.64 0.05 8.30
CA GLN A 52 -2.26 -0.43 9.63
C GLN A 52 -1.64 -1.81 9.56
N GLU A 53 -2.14 -2.68 8.68
CA GLU A 53 -1.60 -4.03 8.53
C GLU A 53 -0.13 -3.99 8.13
N ILE A 54 0.22 -3.10 7.20
CA ILE A 54 1.61 -2.96 6.80
C ILE A 54 2.45 -2.43 7.95
N GLU A 55 1.97 -1.39 8.60
CA GLU A 55 2.72 -0.75 9.68
C GLU A 55 2.95 -1.71 10.84
N ASP A 56 1.94 -2.49 11.19
CA ASP A 56 2.07 -3.43 12.29
C ASP A 56 2.98 -4.61 11.96
N GLU A 57 2.84 -5.14 10.75
CA GLU A 57 3.62 -6.32 10.37
C GLU A 57 5.11 -6.01 10.34
N TYR A 58 5.48 -4.85 9.83
CA TYR A 58 6.88 -4.50 9.63
C TYR A 58 7.40 -3.49 10.63
N GLN A 59 6.56 -3.12 11.60
CA GLN A 59 6.95 -2.19 12.67
C GLN A 59 7.51 -0.90 12.10
N VAL A 60 6.80 -0.32 11.14
CA VAL A 60 7.18 0.94 10.54
C VAL A 60 5.99 1.87 10.53
N LYS A 61 6.26 3.15 10.46
CA LYS A 61 5.24 4.15 10.24
C LYS A 61 5.33 4.60 8.80
N LEU A 62 4.24 4.48 8.07
CA LEU A 62 4.20 4.96 6.69
C LEU A 62 3.72 6.39 6.62
N PHE A 63 2.85 6.79 7.55
CA PHE A 63 2.30 8.13 7.59
C PHE A 63 2.34 8.67 9.00
N GLU A 64 2.46 9.98 9.10
CA GLU A 64 2.38 10.69 10.37
C GLU A 64 1.36 11.80 10.26
N ARG A 65 0.73 12.10 11.37
CA ARG A 65 -0.33 13.09 11.39
C ARG A 65 0.09 14.29 12.21
N TYR A 66 0.03 15.47 11.61
CA TYR A 66 0.28 16.71 12.31
C TYR A 66 -0.88 17.64 12.03
N SER A 67 -1.58 18.06 13.08
CA SER A 67 -2.69 19.00 12.95
C SER A 67 -3.69 18.58 11.86
N LYS A 68 -4.11 17.32 11.90
CA LYS A 68 -5.09 16.78 10.96
C LYS A 68 -4.56 16.59 9.54
N THR A 69 -3.31 16.92 9.29
CA THR A 69 -2.72 16.70 7.98
C THR A 69 -1.89 15.43 8.02
N LEU A 70 -2.00 14.65 6.96
CA LEU A 70 -1.30 13.39 6.84
C LEU A 70 -0.03 13.60 6.04
N PHE A 71 1.10 13.19 6.61
CA PHE A 71 2.40 13.31 5.95
C PHE A 71 3.01 11.93 5.78
N ILE A 72 3.60 11.71 4.61
CA ILE A 72 4.29 10.45 4.38
C ILE A 72 5.63 10.47 5.13
N SER A 73 5.95 9.36 5.79
CA SER A 73 7.22 9.24 6.49
C SER A 73 8.36 8.97 5.51
N GLU A 74 9.56 8.96 6.01
CA GLU A 74 10.72 8.61 5.20
C GLU A 74 10.61 7.17 4.70
N GLU A 75 10.21 6.27 5.59
CA GLU A 75 9.98 4.87 5.22
C GLU A 75 8.86 4.77 4.19
N GLY A 76 7.83 5.58 4.35
CA GLY A 76 6.75 5.61 3.37
C GLY A 76 7.20 6.07 2.00
N GLN A 77 8.10 7.06 1.96
CA GLN A 77 8.63 7.52 0.69
C GLN A 77 9.42 6.43 -0.02
N THR A 78 10.21 5.69 0.73
CA THR A 78 10.97 4.58 0.17
C THR A 78 10.03 3.51 -0.39
N LEU A 79 8.99 3.18 0.37
CA LEU A 79 8.00 2.22 -0.09
C LEU A 79 7.28 2.72 -1.33
N LEU A 80 6.97 4.01 -1.37
CA LEU A 80 6.21 4.57 -2.49
C LEU A 80 6.93 4.40 -3.83
N VAL A 81 8.26 4.60 -3.82
CA VAL A 81 9.04 4.39 -5.03
C VAL A 81 8.88 2.97 -5.54
N LYS A 82 9.02 2.00 -4.64
CA LYS A 82 8.89 0.60 -5.02
C LYS A 82 7.47 0.22 -5.37
N ALA A 83 6.51 0.76 -4.64
CA ALA A 83 5.10 0.49 -4.93
C ALA A 83 4.73 0.94 -6.34
N ASN A 84 5.22 2.12 -6.74
CA ASN A 84 4.95 2.62 -8.09
C ASN A 84 5.54 1.69 -9.13
N GLN A 85 6.75 1.19 -8.91
CA GLN A 85 7.39 0.28 -9.85
C GLN A 85 6.61 -1.02 -9.97
N ILE A 86 6.20 -1.58 -8.84
CA ILE A 86 5.46 -2.84 -8.84
C ILE A 86 4.11 -2.67 -9.53
N LEU A 87 3.40 -1.60 -9.22
CA LEU A 87 2.08 -1.36 -9.79
C LEU A 87 2.16 -1.13 -11.29
N ASN A 88 3.20 -0.43 -11.74
CA ASN A 88 3.42 -0.24 -13.17
C ASN A 88 3.68 -1.58 -13.87
N LEU A 89 4.42 -2.47 -13.24
CA LEU A 89 4.66 -3.78 -13.82
C LEU A 89 3.39 -4.62 -13.88
N TYR A 90 2.54 -4.52 -12.88
CA TYR A 90 1.23 -5.18 -12.94
C TYR A 90 0.42 -4.66 -14.13
N ASP A 91 0.43 -3.35 -14.31
CA ASP A 91 -0.31 -2.75 -15.43
C ASP A 91 0.24 -3.24 -16.78
N GLU A 92 1.56 -3.36 -16.87
CA GLU A 92 2.18 -3.87 -18.10
C GLU A 92 1.78 -5.31 -18.38
N ILE A 93 1.74 -6.12 -17.34
CA ILE A 93 1.32 -7.52 -17.49
C ILE A 93 -0.11 -7.59 -17.99
N GLU A 94 -0.99 -6.79 -17.38
CA GLU A 94 -2.39 -6.79 -17.80
C GLU A 94 -2.55 -6.32 -19.23
N HIS A 95 -1.75 -5.34 -19.63
CA HIS A 95 -1.78 -4.84 -20.99
C HIS A 95 -1.33 -5.92 -21.98
N ILE A 96 -0.23 -6.60 -21.67
CA ILE A 96 0.30 -7.67 -22.51
C ILE A 96 -0.72 -8.79 -22.67
N LEU A 97 -1.31 -9.21 -21.56
CA LEU A 97 -2.30 -10.29 -21.61
C LEU A 97 -3.55 -9.88 -22.37
N SER A 98 -3.92 -8.63 -22.28
CA SER A 98 -5.04 -8.10 -23.03
C SER A 98 -4.79 -8.20 -24.54
N LEU A 99 -3.56 -7.89 -24.98
CA LEU A 99 -3.19 -7.97 -26.38
C LEU A 99 -3.15 -9.42 -26.89
N ILE A 100 -2.60 -10.31 -26.07
CA ILE A 100 -2.51 -11.71 -26.42
C ILE A 100 -3.89 -12.31 -26.57
N HIS A 101 -4.83 -11.86 -25.76
CA HIS A 101 -6.15 -12.43 -25.74
C HIS A 101 -6.97 -12.11 -26.97
N ILE A 102 -6.56 -11.14 -27.72
CA ILE A 102 -7.23 -10.82 -28.96
C ILE A 102 -6.83 -11.81 -30.02
#